data_63f782a8a015fd99e0cbb89f777bca26
#
_entry.id   63f782a8a015fd99e0cbb89f777bca26
#
_cell.length_a   1.000
_cell.length_b   1.000
_cell.length_c   1.000
_cell.angle_alpha   90.00
_cell.angle_beta   90.00
_cell.angle_gamma   90.00
#
_symmetry.space_group_name_H-M   'P 1'
#
loop_
_entity.id
_entity.type
_entity.pdbx_description
1 polymer ?
#
loop_
_entity_poly.entity_id
_entity_poly.type
_entity_poly.pdbx_seq_one_letter_code
_entity_poly.pdbx_strand_id
1 'polypeptide(L)'
;MAGPDCIPNETIDMTTRIPADTPKLRTVSYFLTAAALLAVLHFHFLPLLLSVILTYIFITRTNGLILWFRRRLFRRNAFLRRSLNAHNVNLLSATLTIGLVLLAIVLMAFGVYHLIQGGHIAVMMGKLAAIIEDTKNSADLPASVANMLPNNLAEIKTAAAGLLKEYGDTLTRISKNSLTVFVYIIIGVIVGALLSFHRLNARMKRRRMPPFKAELVRRIVNFQSSFERVFIAQVKISLIDTAVTAVYLYLILPAFGVELPFRLTVLVIAFVVGLVPVAGNLVSNTVIIILSLGASLYVAVASLVFLVVVHKLEYFLNAKIIGSEIESSAWELLLVMVVFERIFGIGGIIISPVYYAYLKNELKQAGLI
;
A
#
# COMPACT_ATOMS: atom_id res chain seq x y z
N MET A 1 -27.85 27.47 -16.18
CA MET A 1 -27.43 26.65 -15.03
C MET A 1 -26.83 25.38 -15.63
N ALA A 2 -25.51 25.34 -15.87
CA ALA A 2 -24.80 24.19 -16.40
C ALA A 2 -24.14 23.44 -15.23
N GLY A 3 -24.42 22.15 -15.12
CA GLY A 3 -23.92 21.26 -14.07
C GLY A 3 -22.40 21.13 -14.08
N PRO A 4 -21.81 20.58 -13.02
CA PRO A 4 -20.35 20.45 -12.87
C PRO A 4 -19.83 19.48 -13.94
N ASP A 5 -19.18 20.05 -14.94
CA ASP A 5 -18.56 19.33 -16.03
C ASP A 5 -17.59 18.28 -15.50
N CYS A 6 -17.90 17.07 -15.83
CA CYS A 6 -17.07 15.89 -15.79
C CYS A 6 -15.64 16.27 -16.18
N ILE A 7 -14.69 15.94 -15.31
CA ILE A 7 -13.28 15.80 -15.70
C ILE A 7 -13.31 14.91 -16.94
N PRO A 8 -12.90 15.38 -18.11
CA PRO A 8 -12.83 14.49 -19.25
C PRO A 8 -11.80 13.42 -18.88
N ASN A 9 -12.32 12.26 -18.57
CA ASN A 9 -11.58 11.02 -18.61
C ASN A 9 -11.22 10.86 -20.10
N GLU A 10 -10.18 11.59 -20.55
CA GLU A 10 -9.55 11.33 -21.82
C GLU A 10 -8.94 9.92 -21.70
N THR A 11 -9.83 8.93 -21.61
CA THR A 11 -9.57 7.60 -22.10
C THR A 11 -8.97 7.86 -23.48
N ILE A 12 -7.70 7.57 -23.59
CA ILE A 12 -6.95 7.62 -24.85
C ILE A 12 -7.84 6.92 -25.87
N ASP A 13 -8.45 7.71 -26.74
CA ASP A 13 -9.10 7.17 -27.93
C ASP A 13 -8.00 6.50 -28.78
N MET A 14 -7.68 5.28 -28.41
CA MET A 14 -6.78 4.40 -29.14
C MET A 14 -7.49 3.76 -30.34
N THR A 15 -8.69 4.24 -30.69
CA THR A 15 -9.44 3.75 -31.85
C THR A 15 -8.87 4.25 -33.19
N THR A 16 -7.64 4.81 -33.19
CA THR A 16 -6.96 5.04 -34.46
C THR A 16 -6.60 3.68 -35.09
N ARG A 17 -7.59 3.12 -35.85
CA ARG A 17 -7.49 2.02 -36.82
C ARG A 17 -6.36 1.04 -36.48
N ILE A 18 -6.67 0.14 -35.54
CA ILE A 18 -5.90 -1.08 -35.34
C ILE A 18 -5.96 -1.82 -36.69
N PRO A 19 -4.83 -2.15 -37.32
CA PRO A 19 -4.85 -3.02 -38.48
C PRO A 19 -5.51 -4.31 -38.12
N ALA A 20 -6.28 -4.88 -39.06
CA ALA A 20 -7.16 -6.05 -38.89
C ALA A 20 -6.74 -6.99 -37.75
N ASP A 21 -7.66 -7.16 -36.81
CA ASP A 21 -7.53 -7.98 -35.61
C ASP A 21 -7.09 -9.38 -36.04
N THR A 22 -5.80 -9.68 -35.94
CA THR A 22 -5.31 -11.02 -36.22
C THR A 22 -5.43 -11.82 -34.91
N PRO A 23 -6.39 -12.75 -34.81
CA PRO A 23 -6.66 -13.48 -33.57
C PRO A 23 -5.41 -14.16 -33.01
N LYS A 24 -4.49 -14.59 -33.87
CA LYS A 24 -3.18 -15.14 -33.47
C LYS A 24 -2.31 -14.17 -32.69
N LEU A 25 -2.19 -12.92 -33.10
CA LEU A 25 -1.37 -11.92 -32.41
C LEU A 25 -1.98 -11.56 -31.03
N ARG A 26 -3.29 -11.55 -30.93
CA ARG A 26 -4.01 -11.33 -29.68
C ARG A 26 -3.75 -12.48 -28.69
N THR A 27 -3.85 -13.72 -29.14
CA THR A 27 -3.57 -14.90 -28.29
C THR A 27 -2.12 -14.91 -27.80
N VAL A 28 -1.15 -14.66 -28.70
CA VAL A 28 0.25 -14.59 -28.34
C VAL A 28 0.51 -13.48 -27.30
N SER A 29 -0.14 -12.32 -27.45
CA SER A 29 0.00 -11.22 -26.47
C SER A 29 -0.53 -11.58 -25.10
N TYR A 30 -1.65 -12.32 -25.00
CA TYR A 30 -2.19 -12.83 -23.72
C TYR A 30 -1.19 -13.78 -23.05
N PHE A 31 -0.69 -14.74 -23.83
CA PHE A 31 0.23 -15.76 -23.31
C PHE A 31 1.53 -15.14 -22.78
N LEU A 32 2.09 -14.21 -23.55
CA LEU A 32 3.33 -13.51 -23.16
C LEU A 32 3.12 -12.66 -21.91
N THR A 33 1.98 -11.95 -21.80
CA THR A 33 1.69 -11.13 -20.63
C THR A 33 1.44 -11.99 -19.40
N ALA A 34 0.67 -13.08 -19.52
CA ALA A 34 0.43 -14.01 -18.43
C ALA A 34 1.75 -14.65 -17.94
N ALA A 35 2.61 -15.10 -18.87
CA ALA A 35 3.92 -15.65 -18.54
C ALA A 35 4.81 -14.62 -17.83
N ALA A 36 4.84 -13.37 -18.30
CA ALA A 36 5.59 -12.30 -17.65
C ALA A 36 5.09 -11.99 -16.24
N LEU A 37 3.78 -11.94 -16.04
CA LEU A 37 3.18 -11.69 -14.72
C LEU A 37 3.45 -12.85 -13.74
N LEU A 38 3.36 -14.10 -14.21
CA LEU A 38 3.73 -15.27 -13.40
C LEU A 38 5.22 -15.28 -13.07
N ALA A 39 6.09 -14.92 -14.02
CA ALA A 39 7.53 -14.81 -13.79
C ALA A 39 7.85 -13.76 -12.70
N VAL A 40 7.16 -12.62 -12.68
CA VAL A 40 7.33 -11.61 -11.62
C VAL A 40 7.07 -12.19 -10.23
N LEU A 41 6.04 -13.02 -10.08
CA LEU A 41 5.73 -13.68 -8.80
C LEU A 41 6.73 -14.78 -8.46
N HIS A 42 7.06 -15.63 -9.44
CA HIS A 42 7.97 -16.75 -9.25
C HIS A 42 9.39 -16.29 -8.85
N PHE A 43 9.90 -15.24 -9.49
CA PHE A 43 11.23 -14.69 -9.21
C PHE A 43 11.25 -13.61 -8.13
N HIS A 44 10.16 -13.41 -7.40
CA HIS A 44 10.02 -12.40 -6.35
C HIS A 44 10.32 -10.95 -6.79
N PHE A 45 10.05 -10.61 -8.06
CA PHE A 45 10.22 -9.26 -8.62
C PHE A 45 9.04 -8.33 -8.29
N LEU A 46 8.18 -8.72 -7.35
CA LEU A 46 7.02 -7.91 -6.95
C LEU A 46 7.42 -6.49 -6.49
N PRO A 47 8.45 -6.27 -5.63
CA PRO A 47 8.86 -4.92 -5.25
C PRO A 47 9.31 -4.06 -6.44
N LEU A 48 9.97 -4.68 -7.42
CA LEU A 48 10.37 -4.01 -8.67
C LEU A 48 9.14 -3.59 -9.48
N LEU A 49 8.19 -4.49 -9.71
CA LEU A 49 6.97 -4.22 -10.47
C LEU A 49 6.15 -3.11 -9.80
N LEU A 50 5.93 -3.20 -8.49
CA LEU A 50 5.17 -2.21 -7.73
C LEU A 50 5.81 -0.83 -7.80
N SER A 51 7.12 -0.74 -7.60
CA SER A 51 7.83 0.55 -7.65
C SER A 51 7.84 1.17 -9.06
N VAL A 52 7.99 0.37 -10.12
CA VAL A 52 7.86 0.84 -11.51
C VAL A 52 6.48 1.46 -11.74
N ILE A 53 5.42 0.71 -11.39
CA ILE A 53 4.04 1.15 -11.69
C ILE A 53 3.66 2.36 -10.83
N LEU A 54 3.96 2.33 -9.53
CA LEU A 54 3.67 3.45 -8.63
C LEU A 54 4.38 4.72 -9.10
N THR A 55 5.68 4.65 -9.37
CA THR A 55 6.44 5.81 -9.85
C THR A 55 5.87 6.35 -11.16
N TYR A 56 5.54 5.47 -12.09
CA TYR A 56 4.92 5.85 -13.35
C TYR A 56 3.56 6.54 -13.14
N ILE A 57 2.69 6.00 -12.28
CA ILE A 57 1.38 6.59 -11.96
C ILE A 57 1.56 7.95 -11.28
N PHE A 58 2.42 8.05 -10.28
CA PHE A 58 2.67 9.31 -9.56
C PHE A 58 3.17 10.40 -10.50
N ILE A 59 4.17 10.13 -11.34
CA ILE A 59 4.70 11.10 -12.30
C ILE A 59 3.61 11.54 -13.28
N THR A 60 2.84 10.60 -13.83
CA THR A 60 1.80 10.92 -14.83
C THR A 60 0.64 11.69 -14.22
N ARG A 61 0.24 11.38 -12.98
CA ARG A 61 -0.81 12.11 -12.25
C ARG A 61 -0.35 13.50 -11.83
N THR A 62 0.85 13.63 -11.27
CA THR A 62 1.45 14.92 -10.91
C THR A 62 1.59 15.82 -12.14
N ASN A 63 2.02 15.26 -13.27
CA ASN A 63 2.08 15.97 -14.54
C ASN A 63 0.69 16.51 -14.96
N GLY A 64 -0.34 15.67 -14.88
CA GLY A 64 -1.71 16.06 -15.15
C GLY A 64 -2.20 17.19 -14.24
N LEU A 65 -1.91 17.11 -12.94
CA LEU A 65 -2.24 18.14 -11.96
C LEU A 65 -1.54 19.47 -12.26
N ILE A 66 -0.22 19.45 -12.53
CA ILE A 66 0.54 20.66 -12.87
C ILE A 66 -0.02 21.31 -14.13
N LEU A 67 -0.36 20.52 -15.16
CA LEU A 67 -0.96 21.05 -16.39
C LEU A 67 -2.37 21.64 -16.15
N TRP A 68 -3.16 21.01 -15.29
CA TRP A 68 -4.47 21.51 -14.90
C TRP A 68 -4.35 22.83 -14.13
N PHE A 69 -3.45 22.93 -13.13
CA PHE A 69 -3.15 24.16 -12.41
C PHE A 69 -2.66 25.27 -13.35
N ARG A 70 -1.78 24.92 -14.30
CA ARG A 70 -1.31 25.85 -15.32
C ARG A 70 -2.45 26.43 -16.13
N ARG A 71 -3.43 25.60 -16.55
CA ARG A 71 -4.58 26.04 -17.34
C ARG A 71 -5.53 26.92 -16.50
N ARG A 72 -5.66 26.68 -15.21
CA ARG A 72 -6.64 27.33 -14.35
C ARG A 72 -6.11 28.63 -13.70
N LEU A 73 -4.89 28.59 -13.11
CA LEU A 73 -4.35 29.74 -12.36
C LEU A 73 -3.53 30.69 -13.24
N PHE A 74 -2.79 30.17 -14.21
CA PHE A 74 -1.83 30.99 -14.97
C PHE A 74 -2.34 31.41 -16.35
N ARG A 75 -3.67 31.51 -16.49
CA ARG A 75 -4.31 31.97 -17.73
C ARG A 75 -3.87 33.40 -18.13
N ARG A 76 -3.53 34.26 -17.16
CA ARG A 76 -3.16 35.67 -17.34
C ARG A 76 -1.64 35.94 -17.42
N ASN A 77 -0.79 35.05 -16.92
CA ASN A 77 0.66 35.27 -16.84
C ASN A 77 1.41 34.54 -17.97
N ALA A 78 1.77 35.30 -19.03
CA ALA A 78 2.51 34.78 -20.17
C ALA A 78 3.90 34.22 -19.80
N PHE A 79 4.58 34.80 -18.82
CA PHE A 79 5.91 34.36 -18.35
C PHE A 79 5.86 32.95 -17.76
N LEU A 80 4.94 32.69 -16.80
CA LEU A 80 4.78 31.36 -16.18
C LEU A 80 4.31 30.30 -17.20
N ARG A 81 3.49 30.71 -18.16
CA ARG A 81 3.04 29.81 -19.25
C ARG A 81 4.18 29.41 -20.18
N ARG A 82 5.19 30.25 -20.35
CA ARG A 82 6.38 29.99 -21.18
C ARG A 82 7.40 29.15 -20.39
N SER A 83 7.58 29.40 -19.09
CA SER A 83 8.47 28.65 -18.21
C SER A 83 7.98 27.23 -17.96
N LEU A 84 6.67 27.01 -17.83
CA LEU A 84 6.04 25.69 -17.67
C LEU A 84 5.74 25.04 -19.03
N ASN A 85 6.77 24.91 -19.87
CA ASN A 85 6.68 24.15 -21.12
C ASN A 85 6.42 22.66 -20.81
N ALA A 86 5.89 21.89 -21.76
CA ALA A 86 5.58 20.46 -21.55
C ALA A 86 6.81 19.66 -21.05
N HIS A 87 8.00 19.99 -21.56
CA HIS A 87 9.25 19.36 -21.10
C HIS A 87 9.57 19.71 -19.64
N ASN A 88 9.47 20.97 -19.26
CA ASN A 88 9.74 21.43 -17.89
C ASN A 88 8.71 20.88 -16.89
N VAL A 89 7.45 20.73 -17.29
CA VAL A 89 6.42 20.09 -16.46
C VAL A 89 6.72 18.62 -16.25
N ASN A 90 7.21 17.91 -17.27
CA ASN A 90 7.63 16.51 -17.14
C ASN A 90 8.82 16.36 -16.18
N LEU A 91 9.84 17.22 -16.29
CA LEU A 91 10.96 17.24 -15.37
C LEU A 91 10.51 17.55 -13.95
N LEU A 92 9.70 18.59 -13.77
CA LEU A 92 9.19 18.99 -12.46
C LEU A 92 8.37 17.89 -11.78
N SER A 93 7.49 17.22 -12.53
CA SER A 93 6.68 16.12 -11.99
C SER A 93 7.55 14.93 -11.58
N ALA A 94 8.58 14.60 -12.35
CA ALA A 94 9.51 13.53 -11.99
C ALA A 94 10.35 13.90 -10.77
N THR A 95 10.90 15.11 -10.72
CA THR A 95 11.70 15.59 -9.58
C THR A 95 10.87 15.62 -8.30
N LEU A 96 9.62 16.12 -8.37
CA LEU A 96 8.71 16.11 -7.22
C LEU A 96 8.39 14.69 -6.74
N THR A 97 8.15 13.76 -7.67
CA THR A 97 7.83 12.37 -7.31
C THR A 97 9.04 11.67 -6.69
N ILE A 98 10.22 11.79 -7.31
CA ILE A 98 11.46 11.21 -6.79
C ILE A 98 11.80 11.84 -5.43
N GLY A 99 11.69 13.17 -5.30
CA GLY A 99 11.92 13.89 -4.05
C GLY A 99 10.97 13.43 -2.94
N LEU A 100 9.69 13.20 -3.25
CA LEU A 100 8.70 12.69 -2.29
C LEU A 100 9.03 11.25 -1.86
N VAL A 101 9.45 10.39 -2.78
CA VAL A 101 9.86 9.01 -2.45
C VAL A 101 11.10 9.01 -1.57
N LEU A 102 12.11 9.82 -1.90
CA LEU A 102 13.32 9.94 -1.07
C LEU A 102 13.00 10.52 0.30
N LEU A 103 12.15 11.54 0.38
CA LEU A 103 11.69 12.11 1.64
C LEU A 103 10.97 11.06 2.50
N ALA A 104 10.08 10.26 1.90
CA ALA A 104 9.38 9.18 2.61
C ALA A 104 10.35 8.13 3.16
N ILE A 105 11.38 7.75 2.39
CA ILE A 105 12.42 6.81 2.82
C ILE A 105 13.22 7.41 4.00
N VAL A 106 13.62 8.69 3.91
CA VAL A 106 14.38 9.37 4.97
C VAL A 106 13.53 9.50 6.24
N LEU A 107 12.27 9.90 6.12
CA LEU A 107 11.36 10.01 7.27
C LEU A 107 11.10 8.65 7.93
N MET A 108 10.96 7.60 7.13
CA MET A 108 10.81 6.23 7.65
C MET A 108 12.09 5.78 8.38
N ALA A 109 13.25 5.97 7.78
CA ALA A 109 14.55 5.64 8.40
C ALA A 109 14.77 6.44 9.69
N PHE A 110 14.45 7.73 9.69
CA PHE A 110 14.54 8.61 10.87
C PHE A 110 13.55 8.15 11.97
N GLY A 111 12.31 7.82 11.61
CA GLY A 111 11.31 7.29 12.54
C GLY A 111 11.78 5.99 13.21
N VAL A 112 12.28 5.04 12.43
CA VAL A 112 12.83 3.76 12.95
C VAL A 112 14.05 4.02 13.83
N TYR A 113 14.97 4.87 13.39
CA TYR A 113 16.14 5.25 14.18
C TYR A 113 15.76 5.86 15.53
N HIS A 114 14.81 6.78 15.55
CA HIS A 114 14.33 7.44 16.77
C HIS A 114 13.63 6.46 17.72
N LEU A 115 12.87 5.49 17.18
CA LEU A 115 12.24 4.43 17.98
C LEU A 115 13.27 3.53 18.65
N ILE A 116 14.37 3.20 17.95
CA ILE A 116 15.44 2.33 18.48
C ILE A 116 16.31 3.07 19.49
N GLN A 117 16.76 4.27 19.18
CA GLN A 117 17.70 5.05 20.00
C GLN A 117 17.04 5.65 21.25
N GLY A 118 15.75 5.95 21.21
CA GLY A 118 15.05 6.65 22.30
C GLY A 118 14.89 5.87 23.60
N GLY A 119 15.41 4.65 23.71
CA GLY A 119 15.23 3.80 24.91
C GLY A 119 13.75 3.44 25.19
N HIS A 120 12.86 3.86 24.32
CA HIS A 120 11.41 3.68 24.47
C HIS A 120 11.02 2.22 24.61
N ILE A 121 11.71 1.32 23.89
CA ILE A 121 11.50 -0.14 23.98
C ILE A 121 11.84 -0.63 25.40
N ALA A 122 12.95 -0.19 25.98
CA ALA A 122 13.34 -0.57 27.35
C ALA A 122 12.36 -0.03 28.39
N VAL A 123 11.91 1.22 28.24
CA VAL A 123 10.89 1.82 29.12
C VAL A 123 9.55 1.11 28.98
N MET A 124 9.14 0.76 27.76
CA MET A 124 7.92 -0.01 27.51
C MET A 124 8.01 -1.42 28.11
N MET A 125 9.15 -2.11 27.98
CA MET A 125 9.36 -3.41 28.60
C MET A 125 9.34 -3.33 30.13
N GLY A 126 9.88 -2.26 30.70
CA GLY A 126 9.79 -2.01 32.15
C GLY A 126 8.37 -1.76 32.63
N LYS A 127 7.58 -0.96 31.91
CA LYS A 127 6.16 -0.75 32.20
C LYS A 127 5.33 -2.02 32.03
N LEU A 128 5.57 -2.80 30.98
CA LEU A 128 4.92 -4.10 30.78
C LEU A 128 5.16 -5.04 31.97
N ALA A 129 6.41 -5.10 32.47
CA ALA A 129 6.74 -5.92 33.61
C ALA A 129 6.00 -5.44 34.88
N ALA A 130 5.98 -4.14 35.14
CA ALA A 130 5.28 -3.57 36.31
C ALA A 130 3.77 -3.86 36.25
N ILE A 131 3.16 -3.74 35.07
CA ILE A 131 1.72 -4.01 34.86
C ILE A 131 1.41 -5.49 35.03
N ILE A 132 2.26 -6.39 34.54
CA ILE A 132 2.07 -7.85 34.73
C ILE A 132 2.17 -8.20 36.22
N GLU A 133 3.12 -7.61 36.92
CA GLU A 133 3.29 -7.80 38.35
C GLU A 133 2.09 -7.27 39.17
N ASP A 134 1.63 -6.07 38.82
CA ASP A 134 0.45 -5.44 39.46
C ASP A 134 -0.85 -6.22 39.15
N THR A 135 -0.99 -6.67 37.93
CA THR A 135 -2.14 -7.47 37.46
C THR A 135 -2.16 -8.86 38.13
N LYS A 136 -1.00 -9.46 38.37
CA LYS A 136 -0.87 -10.76 39.07
C LYS A 136 -1.18 -10.67 40.54
N ASN A 137 -0.87 -9.54 41.14
CA ASN A 137 -1.15 -9.25 42.55
C ASN A 137 -2.61 -8.78 42.78
N SER A 138 -3.36 -8.49 41.72
CA SER A 138 -4.77 -8.13 41.83
C SER A 138 -5.62 -9.37 42.11
N ALA A 139 -6.49 -9.29 43.14
CA ALA A 139 -7.35 -10.38 43.58
C ALA A 139 -8.41 -10.85 42.56
N ASP A 140 -8.53 -10.17 41.42
CA ASP A 140 -9.61 -10.34 40.44
C ASP A 140 -9.30 -11.34 39.32
N LEU A 141 -8.09 -11.89 39.27
CA LEU A 141 -7.69 -12.81 38.19
C LEU A 141 -7.91 -14.28 38.56
N PRO A 142 -8.57 -15.08 37.71
CA PRO A 142 -8.61 -16.52 37.89
C PRO A 142 -7.20 -17.11 37.92
N ALA A 143 -6.93 -18.02 38.85
CA ALA A 143 -5.62 -18.65 39.04
C ALA A 143 -5.06 -19.30 37.75
N SER A 144 -5.94 -19.77 36.86
CA SER A 144 -5.58 -20.33 35.56
C SER A 144 -4.94 -19.30 34.62
N VAL A 145 -5.36 -18.04 34.69
CA VAL A 145 -4.83 -16.94 33.87
C VAL A 145 -3.57 -16.37 34.53
N ALA A 146 -3.55 -16.23 35.85
CA ALA A 146 -2.39 -15.74 36.59
C ALA A 146 -1.15 -16.63 36.39
N ASN A 147 -1.34 -17.95 36.29
CA ASN A 147 -0.26 -18.91 36.03
C ASN A 147 0.29 -18.92 34.61
N MET A 148 -0.42 -18.31 33.64
CA MET A 148 0.06 -18.15 32.26
C MET A 148 0.89 -16.89 32.08
N LEU A 149 0.85 -15.96 33.03
CA LEU A 149 1.61 -14.71 32.92
C LEU A 149 3.03 -14.90 33.47
N PRO A 150 4.06 -14.29 32.82
CA PRO A 150 5.43 -14.31 33.32
C PRO A 150 5.53 -13.77 34.76
N ASN A 151 6.40 -14.34 35.58
CA ASN A 151 6.49 -13.99 37.02
C ASN A 151 7.32 -12.73 37.26
N ASN A 152 8.23 -12.37 36.36
CA ASN A 152 9.10 -11.21 36.53
C ASN A 152 9.64 -10.70 35.19
N LEU A 153 10.30 -9.52 35.22
CA LEU A 153 10.94 -8.88 34.08
C LEU A 153 11.99 -9.80 33.42
N ALA A 154 12.64 -10.67 34.21
CA ALA A 154 13.64 -11.59 33.66
C ALA A 154 13.00 -12.67 32.78
N GLU A 155 11.85 -13.21 33.18
CA GLU A 155 11.06 -14.14 32.35
C GLU A 155 10.53 -13.50 31.09
N ILE A 156 10.06 -12.24 31.16
CA ILE A 156 9.65 -11.47 29.97
C ILE A 156 10.83 -11.26 29.04
N LYS A 157 11.99 -10.87 29.57
CA LYS A 157 13.23 -10.74 28.78
C LYS A 157 13.67 -12.06 28.18
N THR A 158 13.56 -13.14 28.94
CA THR A 158 13.94 -14.50 28.46
C THR A 158 12.97 -14.98 27.39
N ALA A 159 11.67 -14.77 27.56
CA ALA A 159 10.67 -15.08 26.55
C ALA A 159 10.87 -14.22 25.27
N ALA A 160 11.11 -12.92 25.43
CA ALA A 160 11.42 -12.03 24.31
C ALA A 160 12.75 -12.40 23.63
N ALA A 161 13.77 -12.76 24.40
CA ALA A 161 15.05 -13.24 23.85
C ALA A 161 14.90 -14.60 23.17
N GLY A 162 14.06 -15.48 23.69
CA GLY A 162 13.67 -16.75 23.07
C GLY A 162 12.98 -16.54 21.73
N LEU A 163 11.98 -15.65 21.67
CA LEU A 163 11.32 -15.24 20.43
C LEU A 163 12.31 -14.60 19.46
N LEU A 164 13.18 -13.69 19.92
CA LEU A 164 14.22 -13.06 19.11
C LEU A 164 15.22 -14.09 18.56
N LYS A 165 15.54 -15.14 19.34
CA LYS A 165 16.42 -16.22 18.88
C LYS A 165 15.70 -17.15 17.90
N GLU A 166 14.46 -17.51 18.16
CA GLU A 166 13.61 -18.32 17.28
C GLU A 166 13.34 -17.62 15.95
N TYR A 167 13.09 -16.31 16.01
CA TYR A 167 12.90 -15.47 14.81
C TYR A 167 14.19 -14.83 14.29
N GLY A 168 15.33 -15.03 14.94
CA GLY A 168 16.63 -14.44 14.57
C GLY A 168 17.09 -14.84 13.17
N ASP A 169 16.89 -16.08 12.79
CA ASP A 169 17.13 -16.55 11.42
C ASP A 169 16.18 -15.91 10.42
N THR A 170 14.94 -15.73 10.81
CA THR A 170 13.93 -15.02 10.00
C THR A 170 14.28 -13.54 9.86
N LEU A 171 14.71 -12.87 10.94
CA LEU A 171 15.18 -11.49 10.93
C LEU A 171 16.46 -11.33 10.09
N THR A 172 17.38 -12.28 10.16
CA THR A 172 18.60 -12.28 9.33
C THR A 172 18.27 -12.50 7.86
N ARG A 173 17.33 -13.37 7.54
CA ARG A 173 16.82 -13.55 6.17
C ARG A 173 16.10 -12.27 5.67
N ILE A 174 15.27 -11.66 6.51
CA ILE A 174 14.60 -10.39 6.20
C ILE A 174 15.66 -9.30 5.95
N SER A 175 16.70 -9.21 6.78
CA SER A 175 17.78 -8.22 6.61
C SER A 175 18.56 -8.41 5.31
N LYS A 176 18.93 -9.66 4.96
CA LYS A 176 19.60 -9.97 3.68
C LYS A 176 18.68 -9.68 2.48
N ASN A 177 17.41 -10.04 2.58
CA ASN A 177 16.44 -9.78 1.52
C ASN A 177 16.07 -8.29 1.42
N SER A 178 16.13 -7.53 2.52
CA SER A 178 15.82 -6.09 2.53
C SER A 178 16.73 -5.29 1.61
N LEU A 179 18.02 -5.62 1.54
CA LEU A 179 18.93 -4.97 0.60
C LEU A 179 18.52 -5.23 -0.86
N THR A 180 18.17 -6.46 -1.17
CA THR A 180 17.70 -6.84 -2.52
C THR A 180 16.38 -6.13 -2.86
N VAL A 181 15.44 -6.09 -1.92
CA VAL A 181 14.17 -5.37 -2.07
C VAL A 181 14.42 -3.88 -2.28
N PHE A 182 15.34 -3.28 -1.51
CA PHE A 182 15.72 -1.87 -1.64
C PHE A 182 16.32 -1.57 -3.03
N VAL A 183 17.21 -2.44 -3.51
CA VAL A 183 17.77 -2.32 -4.87
C VAL A 183 16.67 -2.42 -5.92
N TYR A 184 15.72 -3.36 -5.78
CA TYR A 184 14.57 -3.47 -6.69
C TYR A 184 13.68 -2.23 -6.67
N ILE A 185 13.47 -1.61 -5.51
CA ILE A 185 12.72 -0.36 -5.40
C ILE A 185 13.44 0.76 -6.16
N ILE A 186 14.74 0.92 -5.96
CA ILE A 186 15.54 1.97 -6.66
C ILE A 186 15.49 1.75 -8.18
N ILE A 187 15.76 0.53 -8.63
CA ILE A 187 15.70 0.20 -10.06
C ILE A 187 14.30 0.48 -10.60
N GLY A 188 13.27 0.09 -9.85
CA GLY A 188 11.88 0.33 -10.23
C GLY A 188 11.52 1.81 -10.35
N VAL A 189 11.99 2.64 -9.43
CA VAL A 189 11.80 4.10 -9.50
C VAL A 189 12.47 4.68 -10.75
N ILE A 190 13.70 4.27 -11.04
CA ILE A 190 14.42 4.73 -12.24
C ILE A 190 13.68 4.30 -13.51
N VAL A 191 13.32 3.02 -13.63
CA VAL A 191 12.62 2.48 -14.79
C VAL A 191 11.23 3.13 -14.95
N GLY A 192 10.48 3.30 -13.86
CA GLY A 192 9.17 3.96 -13.87
C GLY A 192 9.26 5.42 -14.33
N ALA A 193 10.29 6.15 -13.89
CA ALA A 193 10.56 7.51 -14.34
C ALA A 193 10.90 7.54 -15.85
N LEU A 194 11.79 6.68 -16.31
CA LEU A 194 12.17 6.59 -17.73
C LEU A 194 10.96 6.25 -18.63
N LEU A 195 10.11 5.31 -18.21
CA LEU A 195 8.89 4.95 -18.93
C LEU A 195 7.91 6.13 -18.98
N SER A 196 7.77 6.87 -17.89
CA SER A 196 6.92 8.06 -17.84
C SER A 196 7.42 9.13 -18.83
N PHE A 197 8.73 9.44 -18.83
CA PHE A 197 9.33 10.37 -19.79
C PHE A 197 9.15 9.93 -21.23
N HIS A 198 9.39 8.66 -21.51
CA HIS A 198 9.22 8.13 -22.85
C HIS A 198 7.78 8.30 -23.36
N ARG A 199 6.78 8.00 -22.52
CA ARG A 199 5.37 8.15 -22.88
C ARG A 199 4.97 9.61 -23.07
N LEU A 200 5.40 10.50 -22.17
CA LEU A 200 5.09 11.93 -22.24
C LEU A 200 5.68 12.56 -23.52
N ASN A 201 6.88 12.14 -23.90
CA ASN A 201 7.52 12.58 -25.14
C ASN A 201 6.92 11.92 -26.39
N ALA A 202 6.48 10.65 -26.31
CA ALA A 202 5.86 9.94 -27.43
C ALA A 202 4.45 10.47 -27.78
N ARG A 203 3.73 11.06 -26.83
CA ARG A 203 2.47 11.79 -27.10
C ARG A 203 2.64 12.91 -28.13
N MET A 204 3.85 13.45 -28.27
CA MET A 204 4.16 14.51 -29.25
C MET A 204 4.45 13.97 -30.65
N LYS A 205 4.73 12.67 -30.81
CA LYS A 205 4.99 12.02 -32.10
C LYS A 205 3.92 10.95 -32.37
N ARG A 206 2.88 11.31 -33.11
CA ARG A 206 1.84 10.39 -33.62
C ARG A 206 2.46 9.41 -34.62
N ARG A 207 3.13 8.35 -34.15
CA ARG A 207 3.70 7.31 -35.00
C ARG A 207 2.82 6.07 -34.96
N ARG A 208 2.44 5.53 -36.11
CA ARG A 208 1.71 4.25 -36.20
C ARG A 208 2.56 3.15 -35.56
N MET A 209 2.02 2.46 -34.58
CA MET A 209 2.69 1.33 -33.92
C MET A 209 2.48 0.06 -34.75
N PRO A 210 3.48 -0.85 -34.84
CA PRO A 210 3.26 -2.20 -35.36
C PRO A 210 2.16 -2.92 -34.60
N PRO A 211 1.35 -3.79 -35.24
CA PRO A 211 0.17 -4.41 -34.62
C PRO A 211 0.47 -5.16 -33.33
N PHE A 212 1.50 -5.97 -33.31
CA PHE A 212 1.92 -6.72 -32.12
C PHE A 212 2.32 -5.81 -30.95
N LYS A 213 3.09 -4.74 -31.25
CA LYS A 213 3.48 -3.76 -30.23
C LYS A 213 2.26 -3.04 -29.65
N ALA A 214 1.27 -2.73 -30.49
CA ALA A 214 0.03 -2.10 -30.05
C ALA A 214 -0.75 -3.01 -29.08
N GLU A 215 -0.83 -4.32 -29.36
CA GLU A 215 -1.44 -5.30 -28.47
C GLU A 215 -0.74 -5.40 -27.13
N LEU A 216 0.59 -5.52 -27.11
CA LEU A 216 1.36 -5.56 -25.86
C LEU A 216 1.18 -4.28 -25.04
N VAL A 217 1.22 -3.11 -25.68
CA VAL A 217 0.99 -1.83 -24.99
C VAL A 217 -0.43 -1.79 -24.42
N ARG A 218 -1.44 -2.31 -25.10
CA ARG A 218 -2.80 -2.40 -24.60
C ARG A 218 -2.86 -3.24 -23.32
N ARG A 219 -2.20 -4.42 -23.28
CA ARG A 219 -2.13 -5.27 -22.07
C ARG A 219 -1.47 -4.57 -20.89
N ILE A 220 -0.34 -3.90 -21.15
CA ILE A 220 0.38 -3.12 -20.12
C ILE A 220 -0.48 -1.98 -19.58
N VAL A 221 -1.19 -1.26 -20.46
CA VAL A 221 -2.09 -0.17 -20.04
C VAL A 221 -3.29 -0.71 -19.25
N ASN A 222 -3.87 -1.84 -19.65
CA ASN A 222 -4.96 -2.49 -18.92
C ASN A 222 -4.49 -2.95 -17.53
N PHE A 223 -3.31 -3.54 -17.44
CA PHE A 223 -2.71 -3.92 -16.16
C PHE A 223 -2.47 -2.71 -15.26
N GLN A 224 -1.87 -1.65 -15.80
CA GLN A 224 -1.64 -0.41 -15.07
C GLN A 224 -2.95 0.21 -14.57
N SER A 225 -4.01 0.26 -15.41
CA SER A 225 -5.29 0.84 -15.02
C SER A 225 -5.98 0.01 -13.92
N SER A 226 -5.85 -1.32 -13.98
CA SER A 226 -6.34 -2.22 -12.95
C SER A 226 -5.59 -2.04 -11.63
N PHE A 227 -4.26 -1.93 -11.70
CA PHE A 227 -3.44 -1.61 -10.54
C PHE A 227 -3.83 -0.26 -9.91
N GLU A 228 -4.00 0.78 -10.72
CA GLU A 228 -4.34 2.12 -10.26
C GLU A 228 -5.69 2.13 -9.51
N ARG A 229 -6.71 1.44 -10.03
CA ARG A 229 -8.02 1.31 -9.36
C ARG A 229 -7.90 0.63 -8.00
N VAL A 230 -7.21 -0.51 -7.94
CA VAL A 230 -7.00 -1.23 -6.67
C VAL A 230 -6.19 -0.40 -5.69
N PHE A 231 -5.13 0.27 -6.15
CA PHE A 231 -4.29 1.13 -5.30
C PHE A 231 -5.08 2.32 -4.74
N ILE A 232 -5.89 3.00 -5.56
CA ILE A 232 -6.74 4.10 -5.09
C ILE A 232 -7.79 3.59 -4.08
N ALA A 233 -8.37 2.41 -4.32
CA ALA A 233 -9.28 1.79 -3.36
C ALA A 233 -8.56 1.55 -2.02
N GLN A 234 -7.35 1.01 -2.05
CA GLN A 234 -6.55 0.75 -0.84
C GLN A 234 -6.17 2.03 -0.09
N VAL A 235 -5.83 3.12 -0.81
CA VAL A 235 -5.61 4.44 -0.19
C VAL A 235 -6.87 4.94 0.52
N LYS A 236 -8.05 4.82 -0.10
CA LYS A 236 -9.32 5.20 0.53
C LYS A 236 -9.59 4.40 1.81
N ILE A 237 -9.37 3.09 1.77
CA ILE A 237 -9.55 2.20 2.91
C ILE A 237 -8.60 2.57 4.04
N SER A 238 -7.31 2.71 3.74
CA SER A 238 -6.28 3.09 4.72
C SER A 238 -6.56 4.46 5.35
N LEU A 239 -7.07 5.43 4.59
CA LEU A 239 -7.48 6.73 5.14
C LEU A 239 -8.65 6.60 6.11
N ILE A 240 -9.67 5.79 5.78
CA ILE A 240 -10.84 5.59 6.65
C ILE A 240 -10.40 4.88 7.93
N ASP A 241 -9.60 3.82 7.82
CA ASP A 241 -9.08 3.08 8.96
C ASP A 241 -8.22 3.95 9.88
N THR A 242 -7.32 4.76 9.29
CA THR A 242 -6.53 5.75 10.03
C THR A 242 -7.41 6.80 10.72
N ALA A 243 -8.49 7.27 10.06
CA ALA A 243 -9.41 8.22 10.68
C ALA A 243 -10.17 7.60 11.86
N VAL A 244 -10.64 6.37 11.73
CA VAL A 244 -11.30 5.63 12.83
C VAL A 244 -10.32 5.40 13.98
N THR A 245 -9.08 5.02 13.68
CA THR A 245 -8.02 4.88 14.68
C THR A 245 -7.69 6.22 15.35
N ALA A 246 -7.69 7.33 14.60
CA ALA A 246 -7.50 8.67 15.16
C ALA A 246 -8.61 9.04 16.15
N VAL A 247 -9.87 8.77 15.79
CA VAL A 247 -11.01 8.97 16.71
C VAL A 247 -10.80 8.16 17.99
N TYR A 248 -10.35 6.93 17.88
CA TYR A 248 -10.07 6.09 19.06
C TYR A 248 -8.97 6.68 19.95
N LEU A 249 -7.82 7.02 19.36
CA LEU A 249 -6.64 7.47 20.11
C LEU A 249 -6.75 8.90 20.66
N TYR A 250 -7.50 9.78 19.98
CA TYR A 250 -7.57 11.20 20.35
C TYR A 250 -8.89 11.62 21.00
N LEU A 251 -9.98 10.84 20.85
CA LEU A 251 -11.28 11.17 21.42
C LEU A 251 -11.72 10.10 22.42
N ILE A 252 -11.77 8.82 22.05
CA ILE A 252 -12.34 7.77 22.89
C ILE A 252 -11.44 7.52 24.10
N LEU A 253 -10.17 7.18 23.92
CA LEU A 253 -9.27 6.88 25.05
C LEU A 253 -9.10 8.07 26.01
N PRO A 254 -8.88 9.32 25.54
CA PRO A 254 -8.80 10.47 26.44
C PRO A 254 -10.10 10.76 27.21
N ALA A 255 -11.28 10.48 26.64
CA ALA A 255 -12.55 10.61 27.35
C ALA A 255 -12.64 9.69 28.58
N PHE A 256 -11.90 8.58 28.57
CA PHE A 256 -11.73 7.66 29.71
C PHE A 256 -10.48 7.96 30.56
N GLY A 257 -9.85 9.12 30.37
CA GLY A 257 -8.65 9.53 31.12
C GLY A 257 -7.37 8.80 30.70
N VAL A 258 -7.36 8.11 29.57
CA VAL A 258 -6.22 7.33 29.06
C VAL A 258 -5.54 8.04 27.91
N GLU A 259 -4.25 8.31 28.06
CA GLU A 259 -3.44 8.87 26.98
C GLU A 259 -2.32 7.92 26.61
N LEU A 260 -2.39 7.37 25.38
CA LEU A 260 -1.31 6.54 24.88
C LEU A 260 -0.14 7.39 24.35
N PRO A 261 1.10 6.94 24.56
CA PRO A 261 2.27 7.60 23.96
C PRO A 261 2.28 7.37 22.44
N PHE A 262 3.00 8.24 21.72
CA PHE A 262 3.26 8.09 20.25
C PHE A 262 2.02 8.04 19.35
N ARG A 263 0.89 8.63 19.77
CA ARG A 263 -0.37 8.62 19.00
C ARG A 263 -0.20 8.98 17.53
N LEU A 264 0.55 10.05 17.22
CA LEU A 264 0.80 10.46 15.83
C LEU A 264 1.62 9.42 15.06
N THR A 265 2.63 8.84 15.69
CA THR A 265 3.46 7.78 15.07
C THR A 265 2.61 6.56 14.72
N VAL A 266 1.72 6.16 15.63
CA VAL A 266 0.77 5.05 15.40
C VAL A 266 -0.12 5.34 14.20
N LEU A 267 -0.66 6.56 14.06
CA LEU A 267 -1.49 6.93 12.92
C LEU A 267 -0.71 6.91 11.61
N VAL A 268 0.54 7.40 11.62
CA VAL A 268 1.41 7.34 10.42
C VAL A 268 1.71 5.89 10.05
N ILE A 269 2.03 5.04 11.03
CA ILE A 269 2.24 3.61 10.81
C ILE A 269 0.96 2.97 10.26
N ALA A 270 -0.19 3.21 10.88
CA ALA A 270 -1.48 2.66 10.46
C ALA A 270 -1.79 3.04 9.00
N PHE A 271 -1.58 4.31 8.62
CA PHE A 271 -1.78 4.75 7.26
C PHE A 271 -0.81 4.10 6.26
N VAL A 272 0.50 4.17 6.54
CA VAL A 272 1.53 3.69 5.60
C VAL A 272 1.47 2.18 5.42
N VAL A 273 1.36 1.45 6.54
CA VAL A 273 1.30 -0.02 6.49
C VAL A 273 -0.07 -0.48 6.00
N GLY A 274 -1.15 0.27 6.30
CA GLY A 274 -2.51 0.08 5.80
C GLY A 274 -2.64 0.15 4.28
N LEU A 275 -1.66 0.73 3.57
CA LEU A 275 -1.61 0.67 2.10
C LEU A 275 -1.34 -0.75 1.57
N VAL A 276 -0.86 -1.65 2.42
CA VAL A 276 -0.63 -3.05 2.07
C VAL A 276 -1.84 -3.89 2.54
N PRO A 277 -2.60 -4.50 1.63
CA PRO A 277 -3.77 -5.29 1.99
C PRO A 277 -3.44 -6.36 3.03
N VAL A 278 -4.30 -6.55 4.02
CA VAL A 278 -4.20 -7.56 5.10
C VAL A 278 -3.02 -7.35 6.05
N ALA A 279 -1.80 -7.15 5.55
CA ALA A 279 -0.60 -7.00 6.39
C ALA A 279 -0.63 -5.69 7.20
N GLY A 280 -1.25 -4.64 6.66
CA GLY A 280 -1.33 -3.32 7.28
C GLY A 280 -1.97 -3.36 8.66
N ASN A 281 -3.12 -3.98 8.75
CA ASN A 281 -3.88 -4.04 9.98
C ASN A 281 -3.26 -4.92 11.04
N LEU A 282 -2.62 -6.01 10.63
CA LEU A 282 -1.91 -6.87 11.58
C LEU A 282 -0.82 -6.09 12.33
N VAL A 283 -0.03 -5.29 11.61
CA VAL A 283 1.05 -4.50 12.20
C VAL A 283 0.51 -3.36 13.06
N SER A 284 -0.42 -2.54 12.53
CA SER A 284 -0.97 -1.40 13.27
C SER A 284 -1.73 -1.84 14.53
N ASN A 285 -2.53 -2.89 14.43
CA ASN A 285 -3.26 -3.44 15.56
C ASN A 285 -2.33 -3.98 16.64
N THR A 286 -1.27 -4.69 16.25
CA THR A 286 -0.24 -5.17 17.18
C THR A 286 0.41 -4.01 17.93
N VAL A 287 0.77 -2.93 17.24
CA VAL A 287 1.37 -1.75 17.86
C VAL A 287 0.39 -1.09 18.85
N ILE A 288 -0.89 -0.94 18.48
CA ILE A 288 -1.90 -0.36 19.37
C ILE A 288 -2.10 -1.22 20.61
N ILE A 289 -2.19 -2.55 20.47
CA ILE A 289 -2.36 -3.46 21.62
C ILE A 289 -1.15 -3.38 22.55
N ILE A 290 0.08 -3.38 22.02
CA ILE A 290 1.31 -3.27 22.82
C ILE A 290 1.34 -1.94 23.59
N LEU A 291 1.01 -0.83 22.95
CA LEU A 291 0.95 0.48 23.62
C LEU A 291 -0.14 0.53 24.68
N SER A 292 -1.30 -0.05 24.40
CA SER A 292 -2.43 -0.12 25.32
C SER A 292 -2.11 -0.99 26.53
N LEU A 293 -1.39 -2.08 26.32
CA LEU A 293 -0.90 -2.95 27.40
C LEU A 293 0.09 -2.18 28.31
N GLY A 294 0.89 -1.26 27.73
CA GLY A 294 1.77 -0.36 28.48
C GLY A 294 1.03 0.69 29.33
N ALA A 295 -0.27 0.87 29.16
CA ALA A 295 -1.11 1.71 30.01
C ALA A 295 -1.81 0.91 31.11
N SER A 296 -2.55 -0.13 30.75
CA SER A 296 -3.15 -1.11 31.67
C SER A 296 -3.72 -2.31 30.89
N LEU A 297 -3.97 -3.43 31.59
CA LEU A 297 -4.63 -4.59 31.02
C LEU A 297 -6.05 -4.26 30.52
N TYR A 298 -6.81 -3.45 31.31
CA TYR A 298 -8.16 -3.04 30.91
C TYR A 298 -8.16 -2.22 29.62
N VAL A 299 -7.19 -1.31 29.46
CA VAL A 299 -7.03 -0.53 28.21
C VAL A 299 -6.65 -1.43 27.04
N ALA A 300 -5.80 -2.45 27.25
CA ALA A 300 -5.45 -3.41 26.22
C ALA A 300 -6.65 -4.25 25.77
N VAL A 301 -7.46 -4.72 26.70
CA VAL A 301 -8.70 -5.47 26.39
C VAL A 301 -9.70 -4.57 25.67
N ALA A 302 -9.90 -3.34 26.12
CA ALA A 302 -10.76 -2.36 25.44
C ALA A 302 -10.27 -2.07 24.02
N SER A 303 -8.95 -1.90 23.84
CA SER A 303 -8.34 -1.71 22.51
C SER A 303 -8.51 -2.95 21.63
N LEU A 304 -8.37 -4.15 22.18
CA LEU A 304 -8.59 -5.38 21.44
C LEU A 304 -10.05 -5.48 20.95
N VAL A 305 -11.02 -5.19 21.82
CA VAL A 305 -12.45 -5.18 21.45
C VAL A 305 -12.71 -4.14 20.35
N PHE A 306 -12.18 -2.92 20.52
CA PHE A 306 -12.29 -1.87 19.51
C PHE A 306 -11.71 -2.33 18.16
N LEU A 307 -10.51 -2.89 18.15
CA LEU A 307 -9.84 -3.36 16.94
C LEU A 307 -10.60 -4.50 16.26
N VAL A 308 -11.20 -5.41 17.02
CA VAL A 308 -12.07 -6.47 16.48
C VAL A 308 -13.30 -5.86 15.78
N VAL A 309 -13.93 -4.85 16.38
CA VAL A 309 -15.07 -4.15 15.78
C VAL A 309 -14.65 -3.41 14.51
N VAL A 310 -13.54 -2.68 14.56
CA VAL A 310 -12.99 -1.96 13.40
C VAL A 310 -12.62 -2.93 12.27
N HIS A 311 -12.02 -4.07 12.60
CA HIS A 311 -11.69 -5.09 11.61
C HIS A 311 -12.94 -5.66 10.91
N LYS A 312 -14.04 -5.84 11.64
CA LYS A 312 -15.31 -6.23 11.02
C LYS A 312 -15.88 -5.14 10.11
N LEU A 313 -15.79 -3.88 10.52
CA LEU A 313 -16.20 -2.73 9.72
C LEU A 313 -15.34 -2.62 8.45
N GLU A 314 -14.04 -2.77 8.59
CA GLU A 314 -13.09 -2.76 7.49
C GLU A 314 -13.35 -3.87 6.47
N TYR A 315 -13.68 -5.08 6.92
CA TYR A 315 -14.06 -6.16 6.03
C TYR A 315 -15.26 -5.78 5.14
N PHE A 316 -16.24 -5.11 5.73
CA PHE A 316 -17.38 -4.59 4.99
C PHE A 316 -17.00 -3.45 4.02
N LEU A 317 -16.12 -2.54 4.46
CA LEU A 317 -15.62 -1.44 3.64
C LEU A 317 -14.79 -1.96 2.46
N ASN A 318 -13.91 -2.93 2.70
CA ASN A 318 -13.12 -3.59 1.66
C ASN A 318 -14.03 -4.22 0.60
N ALA A 319 -15.05 -4.97 1.03
CA ALA A 319 -16.02 -5.58 0.13
C ALA A 319 -16.76 -4.55 -0.72
N LYS A 320 -17.13 -3.40 -0.12
CA LYS A 320 -17.86 -2.33 -0.80
C LYS A 320 -16.97 -1.48 -1.70
N ILE A 321 -15.79 -1.07 -1.22
CA ILE A 321 -14.90 -0.13 -1.94
C ILE A 321 -14.14 -0.87 -3.04
N ILE A 322 -13.47 -1.98 -2.73
CA ILE A 322 -12.75 -2.76 -3.73
C ILE A 322 -13.74 -3.40 -4.71
N GLY A 323 -14.84 -3.97 -4.18
CA GLY A 323 -15.88 -4.57 -5.02
C GLY A 323 -16.45 -3.61 -6.04
N SER A 324 -16.70 -2.35 -5.68
CA SER A 324 -17.20 -1.33 -6.61
C SER A 324 -16.16 -0.91 -7.66
N GLU A 325 -14.90 -0.82 -7.28
CA GLU A 325 -13.81 -0.41 -8.20
C GLU A 325 -13.44 -1.52 -9.22
N ILE A 326 -13.61 -2.79 -8.83
CA ILE A 326 -13.26 -3.95 -9.67
C ILE A 326 -14.54 -4.60 -10.26
N GLU A 327 -15.72 -4.15 -9.82
CA GLU A 327 -17.01 -4.76 -10.12
C GLU A 327 -17.07 -6.26 -9.76
N SER A 328 -16.53 -6.60 -8.59
CA SER A 328 -16.34 -7.96 -8.11
C SER A 328 -17.06 -8.19 -6.79
N SER A 329 -17.49 -9.44 -6.58
CA SER A 329 -18.02 -9.87 -5.29
C SER A 329 -16.88 -10.13 -4.29
N ALA A 330 -17.14 -9.88 -2.99
CA ALA A 330 -16.13 -10.06 -1.94
C ALA A 330 -15.60 -11.51 -1.88
N TRP A 331 -16.46 -12.50 -2.08
CA TRP A 331 -16.05 -13.90 -2.04
C TRP A 331 -15.08 -14.29 -3.19
N GLU A 332 -15.25 -13.68 -4.39
CA GLU A 332 -14.34 -13.90 -5.51
C GLU A 332 -12.92 -13.44 -5.15
N LEU A 333 -12.80 -12.25 -4.55
CA LEU A 333 -11.51 -11.70 -4.10
C LEU A 333 -10.86 -12.57 -3.04
N LEU A 334 -11.65 -13.00 -2.04
CA LEU A 334 -11.16 -13.89 -0.98
C LEU A 334 -10.61 -15.20 -1.54
N LEU A 335 -11.35 -15.83 -2.44
CA LEU A 335 -10.92 -17.08 -3.06
C LEU A 335 -9.59 -16.90 -3.82
N VAL A 336 -9.48 -15.84 -4.62
CA VAL A 336 -8.25 -15.52 -5.34
C VAL A 336 -7.09 -15.24 -4.37
N MET A 337 -7.34 -14.50 -3.29
CA MET A 337 -6.32 -14.22 -2.28
C MET A 337 -5.80 -15.50 -1.63
N VAL A 338 -6.66 -16.43 -1.23
CA VAL A 338 -6.28 -17.73 -0.63
C VAL A 338 -5.47 -18.58 -1.61
N VAL A 339 -5.90 -18.65 -2.88
CA VAL A 339 -5.16 -19.39 -3.92
C VAL A 339 -3.78 -18.79 -4.15
N PHE A 340 -3.68 -17.47 -4.28
CA PHE A 340 -2.42 -16.77 -4.49
C PHE A 340 -1.48 -16.86 -3.28
N GLU A 341 -2.04 -16.82 -2.06
CA GLU A 341 -1.29 -17.06 -0.83
C GLU A 341 -0.63 -18.44 -0.84
N ARG A 342 -1.42 -19.46 -1.17
CA ARG A 342 -0.91 -20.84 -1.17
C ARG A 342 0.22 -21.07 -2.17
N ILE A 343 0.16 -20.41 -3.33
CA ILE A 343 1.13 -20.59 -4.41
C ILE A 343 2.34 -19.68 -4.24
N PHE A 344 2.14 -18.41 -3.85
CA PHE A 344 3.15 -17.35 -3.88
C PHE A 344 3.41 -16.70 -2.51
N GLY A 345 2.79 -17.20 -1.43
CA GLY A 345 2.94 -16.65 -0.08
C GLY A 345 2.39 -15.25 0.06
N ILE A 346 2.97 -14.45 0.97
CA ILE A 346 2.54 -13.07 1.29
C ILE A 346 2.53 -12.17 0.05
N GLY A 347 3.51 -12.31 -0.85
CA GLY A 347 3.54 -11.55 -2.10
C GLY A 347 2.31 -11.82 -2.98
N GLY A 348 1.80 -13.07 -2.95
CA GLY A 348 0.56 -13.45 -3.62
C GLY A 348 -0.66 -12.72 -3.07
N ILE A 349 -0.80 -12.62 -1.74
CA ILE A 349 -1.92 -11.88 -1.11
C ILE A 349 -1.92 -10.42 -1.57
N ILE A 350 -0.76 -9.77 -1.54
CA ILE A 350 -0.63 -8.33 -1.85
C ILE A 350 -1.06 -8.04 -3.30
N ILE A 351 -0.68 -8.88 -4.24
CA ILE A 351 -0.91 -8.60 -5.67
C ILE A 351 -2.20 -9.21 -6.22
N SER A 352 -2.78 -10.19 -5.53
CA SER A 352 -3.98 -10.93 -6.01
C SER A 352 -5.14 -10.03 -6.41
N PRO A 353 -5.53 -8.95 -5.69
CA PRO A 353 -6.60 -8.07 -6.13
C PRO A 353 -6.31 -7.38 -7.46
N VAL A 354 -5.04 -7.04 -7.71
CA VAL A 354 -4.61 -6.40 -8.96
C VAL A 354 -4.67 -7.37 -10.13
N TYR A 355 -4.18 -8.60 -9.94
CA TYR A 355 -4.21 -9.63 -10.98
C TYR A 355 -5.63 -10.03 -11.32
N TYR A 356 -6.49 -10.15 -10.31
CA TYR A 356 -7.89 -10.44 -10.51
C TYR A 356 -8.62 -9.30 -11.25
N ALA A 357 -8.39 -8.05 -10.84
CA ALA A 357 -8.92 -6.87 -11.52
C ALA A 357 -8.48 -6.80 -12.99
N TYR A 358 -7.21 -7.12 -13.24
CA TYR A 358 -6.67 -7.18 -14.60
C TYR A 358 -7.33 -8.28 -15.42
N LEU A 359 -7.42 -9.49 -14.89
CA LEU A 359 -8.07 -10.62 -15.56
C LEU A 359 -9.52 -10.30 -15.92
N LYS A 360 -10.29 -9.80 -14.95
CA LYS A 360 -11.69 -9.43 -15.14
C LYS A 360 -11.87 -8.33 -16.20
N ASN A 361 -10.99 -7.33 -16.20
CA ASN A 361 -10.98 -6.27 -17.20
C ASN A 361 -10.68 -6.82 -18.62
N GLU A 362 -9.74 -7.74 -18.73
CA GLU A 362 -9.41 -8.39 -20.00
C GLU A 362 -10.57 -9.26 -20.51
N LEU A 363 -11.23 -10.03 -19.65
CA LEU A 363 -12.40 -10.86 -20.00
C LEU A 363 -13.58 -10.00 -20.46
N LYS A 364 -13.83 -8.86 -19.79
CA LYS A 364 -14.85 -7.88 -20.22
C LYS A 364 -14.53 -7.29 -21.59
N GLN A 365 -13.30 -6.88 -21.82
CA GLN A 365 -12.89 -6.33 -23.12
C GLN A 365 -12.92 -7.39 -24.24
N ALA A 366 -12.80 -8.66 -23.88
CA ALA A 366 -12.95 -9.77 -24.81
C ALA A 366 -14.42 -10.13 -25.06
N GLY A 367 -15.38 -9.57 -24.32
CA GLY A 367 -16.80 -9.90 -24.41
C GLY A 367 -17.16 -11.30 -23.88
N LEU A 368 -16.35 -11.80 -22.92
CA LEU A 368 -16.54 -13.14 -22.33
C LEU A 368 -17.36 -13.08 -21.03
N ILE A 369 -17.44 -11.93 -20.40
CA ILE A 369 -18.25 -11.62 -19.20
C ILE A 369 -18.82 -10.22 -19.30
#